data_6951701a150f37f174af43acfc14e294
#
_entry.id   6951701a150f37f174af43acfc14e294
#
_cell.length_a   1.000
_cell.length_b   1.000
_cell.length_c   1.000
_cell.angle_alpha   90.00
_cell.angle_beta   90.00
_cell.angle_gamma   90.00
#
_symmetry.space_group_name_H-M   'P 1'
#
loop_
_entity.id
_entity.type
_entity.pdbx_description
1 polymer ?
#
loop_
_entity_poly.entity_id
_entity_poly.type
_entity_poly.pdbx_seq_one_letter_code
_entity_poly.pdbx_strand_id
1 'polypeptide(L)'
;GLLFIIPLGDLFKRKTIILINFTVLVVSLLTIALTPYIHLILFASLLTGICSVMPQIFIPIAAQFSTPETKGKNVGMIVSGLLTGILASRVVSGIIGEYLGWRFIFFVAAGMMVICVIIIMRVLPDIPCNFKGRYSDLMKSLFSLVMEYPQLRISSLRAGIAFGSFLALWTSLAFKMEQAPFFAGNNIVGLLGLCGIAGALTASYIGNYVQVLGVKRLNYIGCSLIFAAWFSLYSGQNSYVGIITGIFIIDIGMQCIQLSNQATIFSLNPKAANRINTIFMTTYFIGGSIGTLLAGTFWHWFGWQGVVGTGITLATCSFMINIFSKK
;
A
#
# COMPACT_ATOMS: atom_id res chain seq x y z
N GLY A 1 1.40 7.30 -10.69
CA GLY A 1 2.84 7.21 -10.36
C GLY A 1 3.41 5.87 -10.78
N LEU A 2 2.95 4.76 -10.19
CA LEU A 2 3.49 3.40 -10.39
C LEU A 2 3.61 3.02 -11.88
N LEU A 3 2.56 3.22 -12.66
CA LEU A 3 2.52 2.80 -14.06
C LEU A 3 3.43 3.65 -14.97
N PHE A 4 3.58 4.95 -14.66
CA PHE A 4 4.26 5.88 -15.54
C PHE A 4 5.65 6.29 -15.05
N ILE A 5 5.88 6.40 -13.75
CA ILE A 5 7.16 6.90 -13.20
C ILE A 5 8.15 5.77 -12.97
N ILE A 6 7.72 4.62 -12.42
CA ILE A 6 8.65 3.51 -12.15
C ILE A 6 9.36 3.04 -13.42
N PRO A 7 8.68 2.85 -14.56
CA PRO A 7 9.34 2.48 -15.81
C PRO A 7 10.35 3.50 -16.32
N LEU A 8 10.19 4.80 -16.01
CA LEU A 8 11.17 5.83 -16.36
C LEU A 8 12.55 5.55 -15.72
N GLY A 9 12.57 4.88 -14.56
CA GLY A 9 13.80 4.45 -13.88
C GLY A 9 14.65 3.45 -14.68
N ASP A 10 14.10 2.82 -15.71
CA ASP A 10 14.84 1.96 -16.62
C ASP A 10 15.42 2.73 -17.81
N LEU A 11 14.83 3.91 -18.15
CA LEU A 11 15.24 4.76 -19.29
C LEU A 11 16.19 5.90 -18.91
N PHE A 12 16.05 6.43 -17.71
CA PHE A 12 16.83 7.58 -17.23
C PHE A 12 17.62 7.19 -15.98
N LYS A 13 18.63 8.03 -15.64
CA LYS A 13 19.39 7.86 -14.40
C LYS A 13 18.47 7.83 -13.20
N ARG A 14 18.42 6.72 -12.48
CA ARG A 14 17.51 6.51 -11.35
C ARG A 14 17.66 7.59 -10.28
N LYS A 15 18.92 8.03 -9.99
CA LYS A 15 19.18 9.13 -9.05
C LYS A 15 18.44 10.41 -9.43
N THR A 16 18.51 10.80 -10.70
CA THR A 16 17.84 12.02 -11.21
C THR A 16 16.32 11.94 -11.05
N ILE A 17 15.73 10.79 -11.39
CA ILE A 17 14.27 10.60 -11.24
C ILE A 17 13.86 10.68 -9.77
N ILE A 18 14.61 10.03 -8.87
CA ILE A 18 14.32 10.07 -7.43
C ILE A 18 14.41 11.49 -6.91
N LEU A 19 15.44 12.25 -7.28
CA LEU A 19 15.62 13.63 -6.81
C LEU A 19 14.51 14.55 -7.33
N ILE A 20 14.17 14.49 -8.61
CA ILE A 20 13.06 15.27 -9.18
C ILE A 20 11.76 14.93 -8.46
N ASN A 21 11.50 13.65 -8.29
CA ASN A 21 10.26 13.17 -7.66
C ASN A 21 10.15 13.63 -6.20
N PHE A 22 11.23 13.52 -5.42
CA PHE A 22 11.24 13.99 -4.03
C PHE A 22 11.15 15.50 -3.92
N THR A 23 11.74 16.26 -4.85
CA THR A 23 11.59 17.72 -4.89
C THR A 23 10.13 18.10 -5.17
N VAL A 24 9.48 17.47 -6.13
CA VAL A 24 8.05 17.68 -6.40
C VAL A 24 7.20 17.29 -5.18
N LEU A 25 7.55 16.20 -4.49
CA LEU A 25 6.87 15.77 -3.28
C LEU A 25 6.98 16.83 -2.16
N VAL A 26 8.19 17.38 -1.92
CA VAL A 26 8.39 18.46 -0.93
C VAL A 26 7.53 19.67 -1.27
N VAL A 27 7.54 20.13 -2.51
CA VAL A 27 6.72 21.26 -2.96
C VAL A 27 5.23 20.99 -2.75
N SER A 28 4.78 19.79 -3.10
CA SER A 28 3.37 19.38 -2.93
C SER A 28 2.95 19.35 -1.46
N LEU A 29 3.79 18.78 -0.57
CA LEU A 29 3.53 18.75 0.87
C LEU A 29 3.47 20.15 1.48
N LEU A 30 4.39 21.05 1.10
CA LEU A 30 4.38 22.44 1.54
C LEU A 30 3.15 23.19 1.00
N THR A 31 2.74 22.90 -0.23
CA THR A 31 1.51 23.49 -0.80
C THR A 31 0.30 23.09 0.02
N ILE A 32 0.16 21.80 0.40
CA ILE A 32 -0.94 21.34 1.25
C ILE A 32 -0.91 22.02 2.63
N ALA A 33 0.27 22.17 3.22
CA ALA A 33 0.43 22.77 4.53
C ALA A 33 0.06 24.27 4.57
N LEU A 34 0.39 25.02 3.51
CA LEU A 34 0.33 26.46 3.47
C LEU A 34 -0.96 27.02 2.87
N THR A 35 -1.57 26.32 1.90
CA THR A 35 -2.70 26.87 1.14
C THR A 35 -4.05 26.71 1.85
N PRO A 36 -4.92 27.73 1.83
CA PRO A 36 -6.31 27.59 2.25
C PRO A 36 -7.23 27.09 1.13
N TYR A 37 -6.78 27.09 -0.15
CA TYR A 37 -7.62 26.81 -1.31
C TYR A 37 -7.76 25.31 -1.56
N ILE A 38 -8.98 24.79 -1.46
CA ILE A 38 -9.28 23.35 -1.59
C ILE A 38 -8.81 22.76 -2.93
N HIS A 39 -8.95 23.49 -4.03
CA HIS A 39 -8.52 23.01 -5.34
C HIS A 39 -7.01 22.79 -5.44
N LEU A 40 -6.22 23.68 -4.80
CA LEU A 40 -4.76 23.53 -4.70
C LEU A 40 -4.37 22.36 -3.79
N ILE A 41 -5.12 22.17 -2.68
CA ILE A 41 -4.91 21.00 -1.80
C ILE A 41 -5.17 19.70 -2.58
N LEU A 42 -6.27 19.62 -3.33
CA LEU A 42 -6.60 18.44 -4.13
C LEU A 42 -5.53 18.16 -5.22
N PHE A 43 -5.09 19.20 -5.92
CA PHE A 43 -4.03 19.07 -6.93
C PHE A 43 -2.70 18.65 -6.31
N ALA A 44 -2.29 19.28 -5.21
CA ALA A 44 -1.06 18.91 -4.50
C ALA A 44 -1.15 17.49 -3.90
N SER A 45 -2.33 17.06 -3.42
CA SER A 45 -2.56 15.69 -2.95
C SER A 45 -2.43 14.66 -4.08
N LEU A 46 -2.92 14.99 -5.27
CA LEU A 46 -2.74 14.16 -6.47
C LEU A 46 -1.23 14.01 -6.80
N LEU A 47 -0.48 15.12 -6.81
CA LEU A 47 0.97 15.10 -7.03
C LEU A 47 1.70 14.30 -5.94
N THR A 48 1.33 14.48 -4.67
CA THR A 48 1.86 13.70 -3.55
C THR A 48 1.65 12.20 -3.77
N GLY A 49 0.44 11.79 -4.15
CA GLY A 49 0.15 10.39 -4.47
C GLY A 49 0.95 9.86 -5.67
N ILE A 50 1.13 10.66 -6.72
CA ILE A 50 1.95 10.31 -7.88
C ILE A 50 3.41 10.12 -7.48
N CYS A 51 3.93 10.97 -6.60
CA CYS A 51 5.33 10.96 -6.18
C CYS A 51 5.66 9.96 -5.07
N SER A 52 4.67 9.45 -4.33
CA SER A 52 4.87 8.51 -3.20
C SER A 52 5.25 7.08 -3.62
N VAL A 53 5.54 6.83 -4.89
CA VAL A 53 5.86 5.50 -5.42
C VAL A 53 7.34 5.11 -5.30
N MET A 54 8.20 6.03 -4.88
CA MET A 54 9.65 5.85 -4.84
C MET A 54 10.14 4.67 -3.99
N PRO A 55 9.52 4.27 -2.87
CA PRO A 55 9.95 3.08 -2.13
C PRO A 55 10.05 1.82 -2.99
N GLN A 56 9.24 1.70 -4.03
CA GLN A 56 9.27 0.57 -4.97
C GLN A 56 10.54 0.53 -5.84
N ILE A 57 11.25 1.64 -5.99
CA ILE A 57 12.51 1.73 -6.75
C ILE A 57 13.71 1.38 -5.85
N PHE A 58 13.65 1.66 -4.54
CA PHE A 58 14.77 1.40 -3.64
C PHE A 58 15.02 -0.10 -3.39
N ILE A 59 13.98 -0.92 -3.37
CA ILE A 59 14.10 -2.38 -3.17
C ILE A 59 14.96 -3.02 -4.29
N PRO A 60 14.68 -2.80 -5.59
CA PRO A 60 15.54 -3.30 -6.67
C PRO A 60 16.96 -2.72 -6.64
N ILE A 61 17.12 -1.45 -6.26
CA ILE A 61 18.44 -0.83 -6.12
C ILE A 61 19.26 -1.57 -5.06
N ALA A 62 18.69 -1.79 -3.87
CA ALA A 62 19.37 -2.53 -2.81
C ALA A 62 19.76 -3.95 -3.25
N ALA A 63 18.86 -4.64 -3.96
CA ALA A 63 19.14 -5.95 -4.49
C ALA A 63 20.27 -5.96 -5.52
N GLN A 64 20.40 -4.88 -6.30
CA GLN A 64 21.45 -4.74 -7.34
C GLN A 64 22.83 -4.45 -6.74
N PHE A 65 22.90 -3.67 -5.66
CA PHE A 65 24.17 -3.31 -4.98
C PHE A 65 24.57 -4.30 -3.89
N SER A 66 23.89 -5.43 -3.76
CA SER A 66 24.17 -6.45 -2.76
C SER A 66 24.82 -7.67 -3.40
N THR A 67 25.76 -8.29 -2.67
CA THR A 67 26.27 -9.62 -3.02
C THR A 67 25.19 -10.68 -2.76
N PRO A 68 25.28 -11.89 -3.37
CA PRO A 68 24.32 -12.97 -3.12
C PRO A 68 24.11 -13.24 -1.62
N GLU A 69 25.16 -13.14 -0.80
CA GLU A 69 25.15 -13.43 0.65
C GLU A 69 24.46 -12.31 1.44
N THR A 70 24.58 -11.05 1.02
CA THR A 70 24.07 -9.87 1.74
C THR A 70 22.73 -9.38 1.21
N LYS A 71 22.29 -9.86 0.05
CA LYS A 71 21.07 -9.41 -0.65
C LYS A 71 19.82 -9.52 0.22
N GLY A 72 19.64 -10.66 0.87
CA GLY A 72 18.49 -10.88 1.75
C GLY A 72 18.47 -9.90 2.93
N LYS A 73 19.63 -9.69 3.57
CA LYS A 73 19.80 -8.76 4.69
C LYS A 73 19.50 -7.32 4.28
N ASN A 74 20.05 -6.84 3.17
CA ASN A 74 19.92 -5.45 2.74
C ASN A 74 18.51 -5.13 2.25
N VAL A 75 17.90 -6.02 1.48
CA VAL A 75 16.49 -5.89 1.08
C VAL A 75 15.57 -5.94 2.29
N GLY A 76 15.81 -6.87 3.21
CA GLY A 76 15.06 -7.00 4.47
C GLY A 76 15.13 -5.72 5.32
N MET A 77 16.29 -5.08 5.40
CA MET A 77 16.46 -3.82 6.13
C MET A 77 15.62 -2.68 5.52
N ILE A 78 15.57 -2.56 4.18
CA ILE A 78 14.73 -1.56 3.51
C ILE A 78 13.25 -1.81 3.73
N VAL A 79 12.82 -3.07 3.60
CA VAL A 79 11.42 -3.46 3.85
C VAL A 79 11.03 -3.21 5.30
N SER A 80 11.91 -3.52 6.26
CA SER A 80 11.68 -3.23 7.68
C SER A 80 11.55 -1.74 7.94
N GLY A 81 12.41 -0.92 7.31
CA GLY A 81 12.30 0.54 7.37
C GLY A 81 10.98 1.06 6.80
N LEU A 82 10.52 0.50 5.66
CA LEU A 82 9.24 0.82 5.07
C LEU A 82 8.07 0.50 6.02
N LEU A 83 8.05 -0.69 6.59
CA LEU A 83 7.00 -1.11 7.53
C LEU A 83 7.02 -0.27 8.81
N THR A 84 8.19 -0.01 9.37
CA THR A 84 8.35 0.87 10.54
C THR A 84 7.85 2.27 10.24
N GLY A 85 8.15 2.82 9.05
CA GLY A 85 7.68 4.13 8.61
C GLY A 85 6.15 4.19 8.48
N ILE A 86 5.53 3.15 7.91
CA ILE A 86 4.06 3.05 7.79
C ILE A 86 3.40 3.06 9.17
N LEU A 87 3.93 2.31 10.12
CA LEU A 87 3.38 2.21 11.47
C LEU A 87 3.64 3.48 12.29
N ALA A 88 4.88 3.97 12.29
CA ALA A 88 5.26 5.18 13.00
C ALA A 88 4.50 6.41 12.50
N SER A 89 4.28 6.52 11.18
CA SER A 89 3.56 7.66 10.60
C SER A 89 2.13 7.79 11.14
N ARG A 90 1.44 6.69 11.39
CA ARG A 90 0.07 6.72 11.96
C ARG A 90 0.05 7.28 13.37
N VAL A 91 0.98 6.84 14.23
CA VAL A 91 1.09 7.34 15.61
C VAL A 91 1.52 8.80 15.63
N VAL A 92 2.58 9.13 14.89
CA VAL A 92 3.13 10.49 14.82
C VAL A 92 2.09 11.45 14.25
N SER A 93 1.38 11.07 13.17
CA SER A 93 0.34 11.92 12.59
C SER A 93 -0.87 12.07 13.51
N GLY A 94 -1.25 11.02 14.25
CA GLY A 94 -2.31 11.09 15.25
C GLY A 94 -1.99 12.08 16.36
N ILE A 95 -0.79 12.00 16.92
CA ILE A 95 -0.33 12.90 17.99
C ILE A 95 -0.20 14.36 17.47
N ILE A 96 0.47 14.56 16.34
CA ILE A 96 0.64 15.89 15.75
C ILE A 96 -0.72 16.48 15.39
N GLY A 97 -1.62 15.68 14.78
CA GLY A 97 -2.95 16.12 14.38
C GLY A 97 -3.79 16.60 15.55
N GLU A 98 -3.68 15.94 16.71
CA GLU A 98 -4.39 16.28 17.95
C GLU A 98 -3.91 17.59 18.57
N TYR A 99 -2.57 17.77 18.69
CA TYR A 99 -1.99 18.89 19.44
C TYR A 99 -1.64 20.10 18.59
N LEU A 100 -1.23 19.91 17.32
CA LEU A 100 -0.73 20.97 16.45
C LEU A 100 -1.58 21.20 15.20
N GLY A 101 -2.59 20.34 15.01
CA GLY A 101 -3.46 20.38 13.84
C GLY A 101 -2.90 19.65 12.61
N TRP A 102 -3.79 19.27 11.72
CA TRP A 102 -3.48 18.41 10.57
C TRP A 102 -2.45 19.01 9.58
N ARG A 103 -2.40 20.34 9.44
CA ARG A 103 -1.45 21.00 8.53
C ARG A 103 0.01 20.82 8.97
N PHE A 104 0.25 20.75 10.28
CA PHE A 104 1.60 20.62 10.82
C PHE A 104 2.24 19.27 10.43
N ILE A 105 1.43 18.24 10.22
CA ILE A 105 1.88 16.92 9.75
C ILE A 105 2.62 17.05 8.40
N PHE A 106 2.09 17.88 7.50
CA PHE A 106 2.69 18.09 6.17
C PHE A 106 4.00 18.88 6.23
N PHE A 107 4.16 19.82 7.20
CA PHE A 107 5.44 20.48 7.45
C PHE A 107 6.50 19.48 7.92
N VAL A 108 6.16 18.61 8.87
CA VAL A 108 7.08 17.58 9.36
C VAL A 108 7.45 16.61 8.23
N ALA A 109 6.48 16.16 7.45
CA ALA A 109 6.73 15.30 6.30
C ALA A 109 7.63 15.96 5.25
N ALA A 110 7.40 17.23 4.93
CA ALA A 110 8.24 18.00 4.01
C ALA A 110 9.68 18.12 4.52
N GLY A 111 9.85 18.41 5.82
CA GLY A 111 11.17 18.48 6.46
C GLY A 111 11.93 17.15 6.38
N MET A 112 11.25 16.03 6.68
CA MET A 112 11.82 14.68 6.52
C MET A 112 12.23 14.41 5.06
N MET A 113 11.40 14.81 4.09
CA MET A 113 11.71 14.62 2.67
C MET A 113 12.90 15.47 2.21
N VAL A 114 13.07 16.69 2.73
CA VAL A 114 14.26 17.51 2.47
C VAL A 114 15.52 16.80 2.96
N ILE A 115 15.49 16.24 4.17
CA ILE A 115 16.59 15.43 4.70
C ILE A 115 16.89 14.24 3.78
N CYS A 116 15.86 13.52 3.32
CA CYS A 116 16.02 12.41 2.38
C CYS A 116 16.66 12.87 1.06
N VAL A 117 16.25 14.01 0.49
CA VAL A 117 16.87 14.58 -0.72
C VAL A 117 18.36 14.83 -0.50
N ILE A 118 18.75 15.44 0.61
CA ILE A 118 20.16 15.74 0.93
C ILE A 118 20.96 14.44 1.07
N ILE A 119 20.43 13.43 1.76
CA ILE A 119 21.08 12.13 1.92
C ILE A 119 21.27 11.46 0.56
N ILE A 120 20.23 11.43 -0.29
CA ILE A 120 20.29 10.80 -1.61
C ILE A 120 21.28 11.51 -2.53
N MET A 121 21.32 12.84 -2.50
CA MET A 121 22.32 13.60 -3.26
C MET A 121 23.74 13.19 -2.92
N ARG A 122 24.03 12.94 -1.64
CA ARG A 122 25.40 12.60 -1.16
C ARG A 122 25.74 11.13 -1.24
N VAL A 123 24.79 10.23 -0.99
CA VAL A 123 25.05 8.81 -0.76
C VAL A 123 24.75 7.95 -1.99
N LEU A 124 23.68 8.28 -2.75
CA LEU A 124 23.27 7.42 -3.86
C LEU A 124 24.20 7.64 -5.06
N PRO A 125 24.91 6.59 -5.55
CA PRO A 125 25.72 6.68 -6.76
C PRO A 125 24.85 6.84 -8.01
N ASP A 126 25.46 7.33 -9.08
CA ASP A 126 24.82 7.35 -10.40
C ASP A 126 24.64 5.92 -10.91
N ILE A 127 23.40 5.50 -11.10
CA ILE A 127 23.06 4.17 -11.60
C ILE A 127 22.74 4.29 -13.08
N PRO A 128 23.51 3.60 -13.95
CA PRO A 128 23.28 3.64 -15.38
C PRO A 128 21.94 3.00 -15.74
N CYS A 129 21.32 3.49 -16.82
CA CYS A 129 20.11 2.91 -17.38
C CYS A 129 20.43 1.58 -18.08
N ASN A 130 19.58 0.58 -17.86
CA ASN A 130 19.76 -0.76 -18.41
C ASN A 130 18.92 -1.00 -19.69
N PHE A 131 18.03 -0.10 -20.05
CA PHE A 131 17.13 -0.26 -21.20
C PHE A 131 17.49 0.70 -22.33
N LYS A 132 17.75 0.13 -23.53
CA LYS A 132 18.01 0.89 -24.76
C LYS A 132 16.79 0.82 -25.69
N GLY A 133 15.70 1.49 -25.33
CA GLY A 133 14.48 1.52 -26.14
C GLY A 133 13.70 2.81 -25.92
N ARG A 134 12.61 2.99 -26.65
CA ARG A 134 11.69 4.13 -26.46
C ARG A 134 10.72 3.83 -25.31
N TYR A 135 10.24 4.86 -24.64
CA TYR A 135 9.23 4.73 -23.58
C TYR A 135 7.96 3.99 -24.06
N SER A 136 7.56 4.21 -25.33
CA SER A 136 6.45 3.49 -25.97
C SER A 136 6.64 1.98 -25.98
N ASP A 137 7.87 1.50 -26.22
CA ASP A 137 8.16 0.06 -26.28
C ASP A 137 8.10 -0.57 -24.90
N LEU A 138 8.51 0.18 -23.88
CA LEU A 138 8.38 -0.22 -22.49
C LEU A 138 6.91 -0.34 -22.08
N MET A 139 6.07 0.66 -22.43
CA MET A 139 4.62 0.63 -22.16
C MET A 139 3.92 -0.50 -22.90
N LYS A 140 4.25 -0.73 -24.18
CA LYS A 140 3.74 -1.88 -24.94
C LYS A 140 4.11 -3.21 -24.29
N SER A 141 5.32 -3.31 -23.72
CA SER A 141 5.75 -4.52 -23.01
C SER A 141 4.95 -4.81 -21.75
N LEU A 142 4.50 -3.77 -21.02
CA LEU A 142 3.60 -3.95 -19.87
C LEU A 142 2.25 -4.53 -20.33
N PHE A 143 1.69 -3.97 -21.40
CA PHE A 143 0.43 -4.46 -21.94
C PHE A 143 0.54 -5.89 -22.48
N SER A 144 1.64 -6.22 -23.16
CA SER A 144 1.93 -7.57 -23.62
C SER A 144 1.97 -8.57 -22.47
N LEU A 145 2.63 -8.24 -21.34
CA LEU A 145 2.68 -9.10 -20.15
C LEU A 145 1.30 -9.34 -19.54
N VAL A 146 0.42 -8.34 -19.53
CA VAL A 146 -0.96 -8.51 -19.06
C VAL A 146 -1.73 -9.50 -19.94
N MET A 147 -1.52 -9.46 -21.25
CA MET A 147 -2.18 -10.39 -22.20
C MET A 147 -1.57 -11.78 -22.14
N GLU A 148 -0.26 -11.90 -22.03
CA GLU A 148 0.49 -13.15 -22.04
C GLU A 148 0.25 -13.99 -20.78
N TYR A 149 0.13 -13.35 -19.58
CA TYR A 149 0.02 -14.06 -18.31
C TYR A 149 -1.35 -13.92 -17.65
N PRO A 150 -2.29 -14.86 -17.89
CA PRO A 150 -3.61 -14.88 -17.22
C PRO A 150 -3.50 -14.89 -15.68
N GLN A 151 -2.48 -15.59 -15.15
CA GLN A 151 -2.24 -15.66 -13.71
C GLN A 151 -1.88 -14.29 -13.13
N LEU A 152 -1.17 -13.43 -13.87
CA LEU A 152 -0.88 -12.05 -13.45
C LEU A 152 -2.18 -11.26 -13.28
N ARG A 153 -3.10 -11.35 -14.26
CA ARG A 153 -4.41 -10.66 -14.19
C ARG A 153 -5.23 -11.11 -12.99
N ILE A 154 -5.35 -12.43 -12.79
CA ILE A 154 -6.14 -13.03 -11.72
C ILE A 154 -5.55 -12.66 -10.34
N SER A 155 -4.24 -12.81 -10.17
CA SER A 155 -3.56 -12.50 -8.90
C SER A 155 -3.63 -11.01 -8.57
N SER A 156 -3.44 -10.14 -9.56
CA SER A 156 -3.51 -8.68 -9.38
C SER A 156 -4.93 -8.23 -9.03
N LEU A 157 -5.95 -8.76 -9.73
CA LEU A 157 -7.35 -8.40 -9.49
C LEU A 157 -7.81 -8.87 -8.11
N ARG A 158 -7.51 -10.12 -7.75
CA ARG A 158 -7.85 -10.70 -6.43
C ARG A 158 -7.24 -9.90 -5.29
N ALA A 159 -5.94 -9.63 -5.36
CA ALA A 159 -5.24 -8.85 -4.34
C ALA A 159 -5.72 -7.40 -4.30
N GLY A 160 -6.00 -6.79 -5.45
CA GLY A 160 -6.51 -5.42 -5.54
C GLY A 160 -7.90 -5.26 -4.90
N ILE A 161 -8.82 -6.18 -5.18
CA ILE A 161 -10.17 -6.17 -4.59
C ILE A 161 -10.09 -6.41 -3.06
N ALA A 162 -9.26 -7.36 -2.61
CA ALA A 162 -9.04 -7.58 -1.18
C ALA A 162 -8.45 -6.35 -0.49
N PHE A 163 -7.53 -5.66 -1.15
CA PHE A 163 -6.97 -4.40 -0.65
C PHE A 163 -7.99 -3.27 -0.60
N GLY A 164 -8.95 -3.27 -1.53
CA GLY A 164 -10.12 -2.38 -1.46
C GLY A 164 -10.94 -2.59 -0.19
N SER A 165 -11.21 -3.85 0.18
CA SER A 165 -11.88 -4.21 1.44
C SER A 165 -11.08 -3.73 2.66
N PHE A 166 -9.76 -3.91 2.64
CA PHE A 166 -8.85 -3.47 3.68
C PHE A 166 -8.83 -1.94 3.84
N LEU A 167 -8.70 -1.19 2.74
CA LEU A 167 -8.69 0.27 2.78
C LEU A 167 -10.06 0.86 3.14
N ALA A 168 -11.17 0.18 2.83
CA ALA A 168 -12.50 0.58 3.28
C ALA A 168 -12.56 0.72 4.82
N LEU A 169 -11.92 -0.19 5.56
CA LEU A 169 -11.80 -0.08 7.01
C LEU A 169 -10.95 1.14 7.41
N TRP A 170 -9.70 1.20 6.92
CA TRP A 170 -8.75 2.20 7.39
C TRP A 170 -9.15 3.63 7.10
N THR A 171 -9.81 3.88 5.97
CA THR A 171 -10.28 5.22 5.60
C THR A 171 -11.52 5.66 6.38
N SER A 172 -12.34 4.71 6.83
CA SER A 172 -13.57 5.01 7.58
C SER A 172 -13.41 4.88 9.09
N LEU A 173 -12.28 4.33 9.56
CA LEU A 173 -12.05 4.09 10.99
C LEU A 173 -12.07 5.38 11.81
N ALA A 174 -11.48 6.46 11.31
CA ALA A 174 -11.47 7.76 11.99
C ALA A 174 -12.89 8.27 12.22
N PHE A 175 -13.75 8.24 11.19
CA PHE A 175 -15.16 8.65 11.31
C PHE A 175 -15.94 7.80 12.31
N LYS A 176 -15.65 6.48 12.38
CA LYS A 176 -16.29 5.61 13.37
C LYS A 176 -15.84 5.94 14.79
N MET A 177 -14.58 6.24 14.98
CA MET A 177 -14.01 6.55 16.30
C MET A 177 -14.45 7.93 16.82
N GLU A 178 -14.78 8.88 15.96
CA GLU A 178 -15.33 10.18 16.34
C GLU A 178 -16.78 10.09 16.83
N GLN A 179 -17.51 9.02 16.50
CA GLN A 179 -18.92 8.84 16.88
C GLN A 179 -19.07 8.11 18.21
N ALA A 180 -20.30 8.16 18.75
CA ALA A 180 -20.69 7.38 19.92
C ALA A 180 -20.45 5.87 19.68
N PRO A 181 -20.02 5.13 20.69
CA PRO A 181 -19.75 5.50 22.09
C PRO A 181 -18.31 5.98 22.34
N PHE A 182 -17.45 6.07 21.33
CA PHE A 182 -16.01 6.25 21.51
C PHE A 182 -15.63 7.73 21.75
N PHE A 183 -16.14 8.65 20.93
CA PHE A 183 -15.77 10.07 20.94
C PHE A 183 -14.26 10.28 21.03
N ALA A 184 -13.50 9.44 20.29
CA ALA A 184 -12.06 9.36 20.37
C ALA A 184 -11.38 10.36 19.44
N GLY A 185 -10.34 11.02 19.94
CA GLY A 185 -9.51 11.93 19.17
C GLY A 185 -8.56 11.20 18.19
N ASN A 186 -7.87 11.98 17.37
CA ASN A 186 -6.94 11.48 16.35
C ASN A 186 -5.78 10.65 16.93
N ASN A 187 -5.36 10.92 18.17
CA ASN A 187 -4.35 10.18 18.90
C ASN A 187 -4.75 8.70 19.07
N ILE A 188 -6.00 8.43 19.45
CA ILE A 188 -6.51 7.05 19.62
C ILE A 188 -6.56 6.33 18.27
N VAL A 189 -7.02 7.01 17.21
CA VAL A 189 -7.02 6.46 15.85
C VAL A 189 -5.59 6.12 15.40
N GLY A 190 -4.62 6.99 15.70
CA GLY A 190 -3.19 6.75 15.46
C GLY A 190 -2.67 5.52 16.22
N LEU A 191 -3.05 5.36 17.51
CA LEU A 191 -2.69 4.21 18.32
C LEU A 191 -3.29 2.90 17.79
N LEU A 192 -4.53 2.91 17.29
CA LEU A 192 -5.12 1.76 16.62
C LEU A 192 -4.30 1.32 15.40
N GLY A 193 -3.56 2.25 14.78
CA GLY A 193 -2.59 1.95 13.73
C GLY A 193 -1.49 0.97 14.16
N LEU A 194 -1.14 0.93 15.46
CA LEU A 194 -0.16 -0.02 15.98
C LEU A 194 -0.64 -1.48 15.91
N CYS A 195 -1.95 -1.71 15.85
CA CYS A 195 -2.47 -3.05 15.62
C CYS A 195 -1.99 -3.64 14.28
N GLY A 196 -1.67 -2.78 13.29
CA GLY A 196 -1.05 -3.19 12.03
C GLY A 196 0.34 -3.82 12.17
N ILE A 197 1.02 -3.67 13.33
CA ILE A 197 2.25 -4.39 13.65
C ILE A 197 2.04 -5.90 13.54
N ALA A 198 0.87 -6.38 13.92
CA ALA A 198 0.52 -7.78 13.80
C ALA A 198 0.61 -8.29 12.36
N GLY A 199 0.06 -7.53 11.40
CA GLY A 199 0.20 -7.85 9.98
C GLY A 199 1.67 -7.88 9.54
N ALA A 200 2.47 -6.89 9.97
CA ALA A 200 3.88 -6.81 9.64
C ALA A 200 4.69 -7.99 10.22
N LEU A 201 4.45 -8.37 11.47
CA LEU A 201 5.11 -9.52 12.11
C LEU A 201 4.71 -10.84 11.46
N THR A 202 3.42 -11.02 11.17
CA THR A 202 2.92 -12.23 10.54
C THR A 202 3.35 -12.38 9.08
N ALA A 203 3.67 -11.28 8.38
CA ALA A 203 4.14 -11.31 7.00
C ALA A 203 5.37 -12.22 6.81
N SER A 204 6.34 -12.14 7.74
CA SER A 204 7.55 -12.96 7.69
C SER A 204 7.24 -14.45 7.84
N TYR A 205 6.31 -14.80 8.74
CA TYR A 205 5.87 -16.19 8.92
C TYR A 205 5.06 -16.68 7.72
N ILE A 206 4.09 -15.90 7.25
CA ILE A 206 3.26 -16.25 6.10
C ILE A 206 4.11 -16.49 4.85
N GLY A 207 5.15 -15.68 4.63
CA GLY A 207 6.07 -15.86 3.51
C GLY A 207 6.68 -17.26 3.44
N ASN A 208 7.06 -17.82 4.59
CA ASN A 208 7.59 -19.19 4.68
C ASN A 208 6.52 -20.26 4.39
N TYR A 209 5.27 -20.00 4.75
CA TYR A 209 4.17 -20.94 4.53
C TYR A 209 3.60 -20.90 3.10
N VAL A 210 3.93 -19.90 2.28
CA VAL A 210 3.49 -19.83 0.88
C VAL A 210 3.90 -21.09 0.11
N GLN A 211 5.13 -21.56 0.32
CA GLN A 211 5.64 -22.77 -0.36
C GLN A 211 4.98 -24.07 0.15
N VAL A 212 4.65 -24.13 1.45
CA VAL A 212 4.10 -25.32 2.11
C VAL A 212 2.60 -25.46 1.87
N LEU A 213 1.84 -24.40 2.10
CA LEU A 213 0.38 -24.42 2.00
C LEU A 213 -0.13 -24.19 0.57
N GLY A 214 0.69 -23.54 -0.25
CA GLY A 214 0.32 -23.15 -1.61
C GLY A 214 -0.56 -21.90 -1.66
N VAL A 215 -0.50 -21.22 -2.79
CA VAL A 215 -1.15 -19.91 -3.00
C VAL A 215 -2.69 -20.00 -2.83
N LYS A 216 -3.30 -21.04 -3.34
CA LYS A 216 -4.77 -21.19 -3.32
C LYS A 216 -5.30 -21.29 -1.88
N ARG A 217 -4.68 -22.12 -1.03
CA ARG A 217 -5.07 -22.28 0.37
C ARG A 217 -4.87 -21.01 1.17
N LEU A 218 -3.73 -20.31 0.97
CA LEU A 218 -3.47 -19.02 1.64
C LEU A 218 -4.47 -17.94 1.25
N ASN A 219 -4.93 -17.91 -0.01
CA ASN A 219 -5.98 -17.01 -0.42
C ASN A 219 -7.32 -17.33 0.26
N TYR A 220 -7.68 -18.63 0.41
CA TYR A 220 -8.88 -19.00 1.17
C TYR A 220 -8.79 -18.59 2.63
N ILE A 221 -7.67 -18.88 3.29
CA ILE A 221 -7.40 -18.45 4.69
C ILE A 221 -7.52 -16.93 4.80
N GLY A 222 -6.85 -16.19 3.91
CA GLY A 222 -6.89 -14.74 3.91
C GLY A 222 -8.30 -14.17 3.74
N CYS A 223 -9.07 -14.67 2.78
CA CYS A 223 -10.46 -14.24 2.61
C CYS A 223 -11.34 -14.60 3.82
N SER A 224 -11.18 -15.80 4.39
CA SER A 224 -11.93 -16.22 5.59
C SER A 224 -11.59 -15.30 6.79
N LEU A 225 -10.33 -14.92 6.95
CA LEU A 225 -9.90 -13.97 7.98
C LEU A 225 -10.51 -12.57 7.73
N ILE A 226 -10.55 -12.09 6.49
CA ILE A 226 -11.20 -10.82 6.17
C ILE A 226 -12.71 -10.86 6.50
N PHE A 227 -13.40 -11.96 6.21
CA PHE A 227 -14.80 -12.13 6.62
C PHE A 227 -14.96 -12.13 8.14
N ALA A 228 -14.11 -12.88 8.87
CA ALA A 228 -14.13 -12.90 10.34
C ALA A 228 -13.85 -11.50 10.93
N ALA A 229 -12.94 -10.75 10.31
CA ALA A 229 -12.66 -9.37 10.69
C ALA A 229 -13.89 -8.48 10.54
N TRP A 230 -14.56 -8.51 9.39
CA TRP A 230 -15.78 -7.71 9.17
C TRP A 230 -16.91 -8.12 10.08
N PHE A 231 -17.04 -9.41 10.41
CA PHE A 231 -17.99 -9.89 11.41
C PHE A 231 -17.68 -9.32 12.81
N SER A 232 -16.41 -9.32 13.23
CA SER A 232 -15.98 -8.70 14.49
C SER A 232 -16.24 -7.20 14.51
N LEU A 233 -15.95 -6.50 13.41
CA LEU A 233 -16.17 -5.06 13.24
C LEU A 233 -17.66 -4.68 13.23
N TYR A 234 -18.52 -5.58 12.79
CA TYR A 234 -19.97 -5.39 12.81
C TYR A 234 -20.54 -5.68 14.20
N SER A 235 -20.27 -6.87 14.76
CA SER A 235 -20.84 -7.30 16.05
C SER A 235 -20.25 -6.51 17.23
N GLY A 236 -18.96 -6.18 17.17
CA GLY A 236 -18.25 -5.42 18.19
C GLY A 236 -18.10 -3.92 17.87
N GLN A 237 -18.94 -3.36 17.01
CA GLN A 237 -18.84 -1.98 16.51
C GLN A 237 -18.90 -0.88 17.58
N ASN A 238 -19.34 -1.18 18.79
CA ASN A 238 -19.43 -0.26 19.92
C ASN A 238 -18.42 -0.60 21.04
N SER A 239 -17.47 -1.49 20.77
CA SER A 239 -16.45 -1.92 21.72
C SER A 239 -15.06 -1.77 21.12
N TYR A 240 -14.12 -1.21 21.90
CA TYR A 240 -12.69 -1.19 21.50
C TYR A 240 -12.16 -2.59 21.21
N VAL A 241 -12.57 -3.59 21.99
CA VAL A 241 -12.14 -4.98 21.80
C VAL A 241 -12.56 -5.49 20.42
N GLY A 242 -13.82 -5.24 20.02
CA GLY A 242 -14.32 -5.64 18.70
C GLY A 242 -13.59 -4.95 17.55
N ILE A 243 -13.33 -3.64 17.67
CA ILE A 243 -12.58 -2.87 16.67
C ILE A 243 -11.13 -3.37 16.59
N ILE A 244 -10.42 -3.48 17.71
CA ILE A 244 -9.02 -3.95 17.76
C ILE A 244 -8.89 -5.37 17.18
N THR A 245 -9.77 -6.28 17.61
CA THR A 245 -9.77 -7.66 17.09
C THR A 245 -10.01 -7.69 15.58
N GLY A 246 -10.97 -6.89 15.09
CA GLY A 246 -11.23 -6.78 13.66
C GLY A 246 -10.04 -6.24 12.87
N ILE A 247 -9.38 -5.18 13.36
CA ILE A 247 -8.17 -4.62 12.74
C ILE A 247 -7.05 -5.70 12.70
N PHE A 248 -6.80 -6.38 13.81
CA PHE A 248 -5.77 -7.40 13.90
C PHE A 248 -6.00 -8.53 12.89
N ILE A 249 -7.23 -9.04 12.81
CA ILE A 249 -7.57 -10.15 11.92
C ILE A 249 -7.51 -9.72 10.44
N ILE A 250 -7.97 -8.50 10.10
CA ILE A 250 -7.96 -8.05 8.70
C ILE A 250 -6.54 -7.82 8.18
N ASP A 251 -5.62 -7.33 9.04
CA ASP A 251 -4.22 -7.16 8.70
C ASP A 251 -3.57 -8.51 8.37
N ILE A 252 -3.78 -9.54 9.20
CA ILE A 252 -3.28 -10.90 8.93
C ILE A 252 -3.87 -11.46 7.64
N GLY A 253 -5.19 -11.34 7.46
CA GLY A 253 -5.88 -11.82 6.26
C GLY A 253 -5.36 -11.17 4.99
N MET A 254 -5.10 -9.86 5.04
CA MET A 254 -4.54 -9.12 3.91
C MET A 254 -3.12 -9.59 3.57
N GLN A 255 -2.27 -9.85 4.56
CA GLN A 255 -0.92 -10.37 4.31
C GLN A 255 -0.93 -11.75 3.66
N CYS A 256 -1.85 -12.64 4.07
CA CYS A 256 -2.02 -13.94 3.40
C CYS A 256 -2.32 -13.79 1.90
N ILE A 257 -3.21 -12.87 1.54
CA ILE A 257 -3.60 -12.64 0.14
C ILE A 257 -2.46 -11.95 -0.62
N GLN A 258 -1.89 -10.88 -0.07
CA GLN A 258 -0.87 -10.09 -0.72
C GLN A 258 0.38 -10.92 -1.03
N LEU A 259 0.96 -11.58 -0.02
CA LEU A 259 2.22 -12.31 -0.16
C LEU A 259 2.07 -13.54 -1.05
N SER A 260 0.96 -14.27 -0.97
CA SER A 260 0.73 -15.44 -1.81
C SER A 260 0.57 -15.06 -3.29
N ASN A 261 -0.16 -13.99 -3.59
CA ASN A 261 -0.30 -13.52 -4.97
C ASN A 261 1.01 -12.91 -5.49
N GLN A 262 1.74 -12.19 -4.65
CA GLN A 262 3.04 -11.60 -5.02
C GLN A 262 4.09 -12.68 -5.31
N ALA A 263 4.11 -13.76 -4.53
CA ALA A 263 4.97 -14.92 -4.81
C ALA A 263 4.62 -15.56 -6.17
N THR A 264 3.32 -15.69 -6.48
CA THR A 264 2.88 -16.21 -7.78
C THR A 264 3.39 -15.37 -8.94
N ILE A 265 3.21 -14.06 -8.88
CA ILE A 265 3.59 -13.20 -10.01
C ILE A 265 5.10 -13.16 -10.24
N PHE A 266 5.91 -13.21 -9.18
CA PHE A 266 7.37 -13.21 -9.32
C PHE A 266 7.93 -14.51 -9.91
N SER A 267 7.20 -15.62 -9.81
CA SER A 267 7.58 -16.90 -10.43
C SER A 267 7.28 -16.97 -11.94
N LEU A 268 6.44 -16.07 -12.48
CA LEU A 268 6.00 -16.12 -13.88
C LEU A 268 7.15 -15.82 -14.86
N ASN A 269 7.90 -14.75 -14.62
CA ASN A 269 9.01 -14.37 -15.47
C ASN A 269 10.05 -13.54 -14.67
N PRO A 270 11.13 -14.14 -14.19
CA PRO A 270 12.17 -13.44 -13.41
C PRO A 270 12.82 -12.28 -14.15
N LYS A 271 12.93 -12.35 -15.48
CA LYS A 271 13.52 -11.28 -16.31
C LYS A 271 12.59 -10.06 -16.44
N ALA A 272 11.30 -10.24 -16.25
CA ALA A 272 10.29 -9.18 -16.29
C ALA A 272 9.73 -8.83 -14.89
N ALA A 273 10.35 -9.30 -13.81
CA ALA A 273 9.83 -9.20 -12.44
C ALA A 273 9.44 -7.77 -12.05
N ASN A 274 10.24 -6.75 -12.40
CA ASN A 274 9.93 -5.34 -12.12
C ASN A 274 8.66 -4.88 -12.83
N ARG A 275 8.51 -5.21 -14.12
CA ARG A 275 7.34 -4.84 -14.93
C ARG A 275 6.08 -5.55 -14.44
N ILE A 276 6.20 -6.83 -14.10
CA ILE A 276 5.13 -7.63 -13.52
C ILE A 276 4.70 -7.04 -12.18
N ASN A 277 5.64 -6.68 -11.32
CA ASN A 277 5.34 -6.01 -10.04
C ASN A 277 4.66 -4.66 -10.24
N THR A 278 5.08 -3.88 -11.23
CA THR A 278 4.42 -2.60 -11.59
C THR A 278 2.95 -2.80 -11.92
N ILE A 279 2.62 -3.81 -12.73
CA ILE A 279 1.22 -4.14 -13.10
C ILE A 279 0.45 -4.56 -11.85
N PHE A 280 1.01 -5.48 -11.06
CA PHE A 280 0.39 -5.97 -9.83
C PHE A 280 0.08 -4.84 -8.86
N MET A 281 1.08 -4.01 -8.52
CA MET A 281 0.93 -2.91 -7.57
C MET A 281 -0.01 -1.82 -8.10
N THR A 282 -0.01 -1.55 -9.40
CA THR A 282 -0.96 -0.60 -10.01
C THR A 282 -2.40 -1.09 -9.83
N THR A 283 -2.68 -2.35 -10.15
CA THR A 283 -4.01 -2.95 -9.96
C THR A 283 -4.40 -3.00 -8.49
N TYR A 284 -3.44 -3.31 -7.61
CA TYR A 284 -3.60 -3.33 -6.16
C TYR A 284 -4.07 -1.98 -5.62
N PHE A 285 -3.40 -0.89 -5.97
CA PHE A 285 -3.77 0.46 -5.53
C PHE A 285 -5.04 0.99 -6.20
N ILE A 286 -5.34 0.59 -7.44
CA ILE A 286 -6.63 0.91 -8.08
C ILE A 286 -7.77 0.26 -7.27
N GLY A 287 -7.62 -1.02 -6.91
CA GLY A 287 -8.59 -1.70 -6.06
C GLY A 287 -8.78 -1.02 -4.71
N GLY A 288 -7.66 -0.60 -4.08
CA GLY A 288 -7.67 0.18 -2.84
C GLY A 288 -8.43 1.50 -2.98
N SER A 289 -8.19 2.25 -4.07
CA SER A 289 -8.87 3.51 -4.34
C SER A 289 -10.36 3.33 -4.55
N ILE A 290 -10.77 2.29 -5.27
CA ILE A 290 -12.19 1.93 -5.45
C ILE A 290 -12.82 1.59 -4.09
N GLY A 291 -12.16 0.80 -3.26
CA GLY A 291 -12.64 0.45 -1.93
C GLY A 291 -12.83 1.67 -1.04
N THR A 292 -11.87 2.60 -1.04
CA THR A 292 -11.95 3.87 -0.32
C THR A 292 -13.13 4.72 -0.80
N LEU A 293 -13.30 4.86 -2.13
CA LEU A 293 -14.40 5.63 -2.72
C LEU A 293 -15.76 5.04 -2.34
N LEU A 294 -15.91 3.73 -2.48
CA LEU A 294 -17.16 3.03 -2.12
C LEU A 294 -17.45 3.17 -0.63
N ALA A 295 -16.44 2.96 0.23
CA ALA A 295 -16.60 3.09 1.67
C ALA A 295 -17.04 4.52 2.08
N GLY A 296 -16.43 5.56 1.51
CA GLY A 296 -16.82 6.95 1.75
C GLY A 296 -18.26 7.25 1.29
N THR A 297 -18.63 6.77 0.08
CA THR A 297 -19.98 6.94 -0.45
C THR A 297 -21.03 6.24 0.40
N PHE A 298 -20.79 4.98 0.74
CA PHE A 298 -21.75 4.21 1.56
C PHE A 298 -21.75 4.61 3.03
N TRP A 299 -20.64 5.18 3.53
CA TRP A 299 -20.64 5.85 4.84
C TRP A 299 -21.64 7.00 4.89
N HIS A 300 -21.68 7.81 3.85
CA HIS A 300 -22.60 8.95 3.79
C HIS A 300 -24.08 8.52 3.84
N TRP A 301 -24.42 7.39 3.22
CA TRP A 301 -25.82 6.93 3.14
C TRP A 301 -26.23 6.03 4.32
N PHE A 302 -25.35 5.16 4.76
CA PHE A 302 -25.67 4.08 5.70
C PHE A 302 -24.73 4.04 6.93
N GLY A 303 -23.87 5.04 7.09
CA GLY A 303 -22.90 5.08 8.19
C GLY A 303 -21.97 3.86 8.21
N TRP A 304 -21.64 3.39 9.40
CA TRP A 304 -20.76 2.24 9.58
C TRP A 304 -21.25 0.95 8.90
N GLN A 305 -22.56 0.74 8.86
CA GLN A 305 -23.12 -0.44 8.20
C GLN A 305 -22.84 -0.46 6.70
N GLY A 306 -22.83 0.71 6.03
CA GLY A 306 -22.45 0.85 4.65
C GLY A 306 -20.99 0.48 4.38
N VAL A 307 -20.10 0.83 5.30
CA VAL A 307 -18.67 0.45 5.22
C VAL A 307 -18.50 -1.05 5.39
N VAL A 308 -19.16 -1.65 6.38
CA VAL A 308 -19.14 -3.10 6.61
C VAL A 308 -19.68 -3.85 5.38
N GLY A 309 -20.81 -3.39 4.82
CA GLY A 309 -21.37 -3.94 3.59
C GLY A 309 -20.41 -3.88 2.41
N THR A 310 -19.73 -2.74 2.22
CA THR A 310 -18.69 -2.56 1.20
C THR A 310 -17.53 -3.54 1.40
N GLY A 311 -17.04 -3.63 2.63
CA GLY A 311 -15.92 -4.52 2.97
C GLY A 311 -16.24 -5.99 2.72
N ILE A 312 -17.42 -6.46 3.14
CA ILE A 312 -17.90 -7.82 2.91
C ILE A 312 -18.09 -8.09 1.41
N THR A 313 -18.68 -7.17 0.67
CA THR A 313 -18.90 -7.32 -0.78
C THR A 313 -17.58 -7.47 -1.52
N LEU A 314 -16.59 -6.62 -1.23
CA LEU A 314 -15.27 -6.72 -1.84
C LEU A 314 -14.54 -8.01 -1.42
N ALA A 315 -14.64 -8.42 -0.15
CA ALA A 315 -14.11 -9.71 0.30
C ALA A 315 -14.74 -10.88 -0.45
N THR A 316 -16.07 -10.85 -0.65
CA THR A 316 -16.81 -11.85 -1.42
C THR A 316 -16.34 -11.89 -2.88
N CYS A 317 -16.17 -10.74 -3.53
CA CYS A 317 -15.65 -10.69 -4.90
C CYS A 317 -14.24 -11.32 -5.00
N SER A 318 -13.34 -11.00 -4.06
CA SER A 318 -12.01 -11.60 -4.01
C SER A 318 -12.06 -13.12 -3.78
N PHE A 319 -12.95 -13.58 -2.91
CA PHE A 319 -13.18 -15.01 -2.64
C PHE A 319 -13.72 -15.75 -3.87
N MET A 320 -14.68 -15.17 -4.60
CA MET A 320 -15.23 -15.73 -5.82
C MET A 320 -14.17 -15.89 -6.91
N ILE A 321 -13.27 -14.91 -7.07
CA ILE A 321 -12.13 -15.03 -7.97
C ILE A 321 -11.27 -16.23 -7.59
N ASN A 322 -11.10 -16.52 -6.28
CA ASN A 322 -10.33 -17.68 -5.84
C ASN A 322 -11.01 -19.02 -6.18
N ILE A 323 -12.34 -19.07 -6.13
CA ILE A 323 -13.13 -20.28 -6.53
C ILE A 323 -13.00 -20.52 -8.03
N PHE A 324 -13.24 -19.50 -8.83
CA PHE A 324 -13.31 -19.63 -10.29
C PHE A 324 -11.94 -19.64 -10.99
N SER A 325 -10.87 -19.26 -10.30
CA SER A 325 -9.53 -19.40 -10.86
C SER A 325 -9.14 -20.87 -10.94
N LYS A 326 -9.25 -21.44 -12.15
CA LYS A 326 -8.66 -22.75 -12.47
C LYS A 326 -7.13 -22.66 -12.19
N LYS A 327 -6.55 -23.79 -11.79
CA LYS A 327 -5.11 -23.94 -11.49
C LYS A 327 -4.22 -23.35 -12.56
#